data_376796b318417cc5007ee13d015bdcb8
#
_entry.id   376796b318417cc5007ee13d015bdcb8
#
_cell.length_a   1.000
_cell.length_b   1.000
_cell.length_c   1.000
_cell.angle_alpha   90.00
_cell.angle_beta   90.00
_cell.angle_gamma   90.00
#
_symmetry.space_group_name_H-M   'P 1'
#
loop_
_entity.id
_entity.type
_entity.pdbx_description
1 polymer ?
#
loop_
_entity_poly.entity_id
_entity_poly.type
_entity_poly.pdbx_seq_one_letter_code
_entity_poly.pdbx_strand_id
1 'polypeptide(L)'
;MRWDFNNYYSHSLDGLISKLKLGKTESDKLKALRQKVRERTRDVFKEARQIATDARNQTLTLESVRFKLEQTNVRYLSSSDRETLAQLIFEMEDVARDDFIKFQPRFWTQGSFQYDTLNRPFHPGQEMDIDDGTYMPMTVFESEPSIGHTLLLLLVDTSLKSLEAENDGWVYEEKNTCGRIKIPHEKTHIDVPMYAIPKEQFQTKQTAAESAHIIKSADAMFESLSANMDMREAYLVDPDKVNLALRQGARRWSISDPKIVEDWFNESCKRIGGHLRSICRFMKAWRDAQWEVGGPSSISLMAAVVNILDREAHNGQDLTGTMKLVARLLPNEFCNGIESPDDTDEKLLFPAESNHNVHQRTIVETMRSLERILLDAESSRSREEALRKINDAFGKRVTNASLITSISAAPAFQSSPSQGQASVKINTTMVSG
;
A
#
# COMPACT_ATOMS: atom_id res chain seq x y z
N MET A 1 29.10 22.01 15.85
CA MET A 1 28.80 20.59 16.14
C MET A 1 27.70 20.19 15.20
N ARG A 2 27.78 19.05 14.54
CA ARG A 2 26.68 18.52 13.70
C ARG A 2 26.20 17.23 14.31
N TRP A 3 24.87 16.96 14.12
CA TRP A 3 24.23 15.77 14.66
C TRP A 3 23.92 14.79 13.56
N ASP A 4 24.13 13.50 13.84
CA ASP A 4 23.72 12.38 13.01
C ASP A 4 22.44 11.77 13.57
N PHE A 5 21.49 11.46 12.66
CA PHE A 5 20.17 10.93 12.98
C PHE A 5 19.96 9.47 12.50
N ASN A 6 21.03 8.78 12.07
CA ASN A 6 20.87 7.40 11.58
C ASN A 6 20.19 6.50 12.63
N ASN A 7 20.62 6.54 13.89
CA ASN A 7 19.97 5.78 14.95
C ASN A 7 18.59 6.32 15.32
N TYR A 8 18.33 7.63 15.19
CA TYR A 8 16.98 8.19 15.34
C TYR A 8 16.01 7.54 14.35
N TYR A 9 16.43 7.33 13.09
CA TYR A 9 15.61 6.68 12.07
C TYR A 9 15.54 5.17 12.25
N SER A 10 16.66 4.49 12.48
CA SER A 10 16.82 3.04 12.30
C SER A 10 16.80 2.19 13.56
N HIS A 11 16.94 2.77 14.75
CA HIS A 11 17.04 1.97 15.98
C HIS A 11 15.81 1.09 16.19
N SER A 12 16.05 -0.21 16.40
CA SER A 12 15.02 -1.25 16.34
C SER A 12 13.95 -1.19 17.44
N LEU A 13 14.26 -0.54 18.58
CA LEU A 13 13.33 -0.43 19.72
C LEU A 13 12.76 0.98 19.87
N ASP A 14 13.61 2.01 19.74
CA ASP A 14 13.27 3.39 20.10
C ASP A 14 13.33 4.36 18.91
N GLY A 15 13.87 3.94 17.77
CA GLY A 15 13.96 4.78 16.58
C GLY A 15 12.61 4.97 15.89
N LEU A 16 12.56 5.93 14.97
CA LEU A 16 11.34 6.27 14.25
C LEU A 16 10.72 5.06 13.56
N ILE A 17 11.53 4.21 12.90
CA ILE A 17 11.03 3.02 12.22
C ILE A 17 10.26 2.08 13.15
N SER A 18 10.73 1.89 14.39
CA SER A 18 10.09 1.02 15.37
C SER A 18 8.75 1.58 15.87
N LYS A 19 8.61 2.91 15.88
CA LYS A 19 7.38 3.59 16.27
C LYS A 19 6.34 3.60 15.14
N LEU A 20 6.78 3.38 13.90
CA LEU A 20 5.93 3.34 12.71
C LEU A 20 5.46 1.93 12.37
N LYS A 21 6.34 0.93 12.47
CA LYS A 21 6.02 -0.46 12.11
C LYS A 21 5.05 -1.09 13.10
N LEU A 22 4.15 -1.89 12.57
CA LEU A 22 3.29 -2.76 13.40
C LEU A 22 4.11 -3.87 14.03
N GLY A 23 3.79 -4.19 15.27
CA GLY A 23 4.30 -5.41 15.92
C GLY A 23 3.64 -6.66 15.34
N LYS A 24 4.22 -7.82 15.62
CA LYS A 24 3.68 -9.10 15.14
C LYS A 24 2.22 -9.30 15.57
N THR A 25 1.90 -9.06 16.83
CA THR A 25 0.54 -9.21 17.38
C THR A 25 -0.46 -8.30 16.68
N GLU A 26 -0.10 -7.03 16.42
CA GLU A 26 -0.96 -6.09 15.69
C GLU A 26 -1.18 -6.54 14.24
N SER A 27 -0.11 -6.93 13.56
CA SER A 27 -0.18 -7.44 12.19
C SER A 27 -1.05 -8.71 12.10
N ASP A 28 -0.89 -9.65 13.03
CA ASP A 28 -1.67 -10.89 13.04
C ASP A 28 -3.15 -10.61 13.34
N LYS A 29 -3.45 -9.62 14.20
CA LYS A 29 -4.81 -9.15 14.45
C LYS A 29 -5.46 -8.56 13.19
N LEU A 30 -4.75 -7.70 12.47
CA LEU A 30 -5.23 -7.13 11.21
C LEU A 30 -5.49 -8.21 10.15
N LYS A 31 -4.62 -9.22 10.06
CA LYS A 31 -4.82 -10.38 9.19
C LYS A 31 -6.08 -11.17 9.57
N ALA A 32 -6.35 -11.35 10.88
CA ALA A 32 -7.55 -12.04 11.35
C ALA A 32 -8.83 -11.26 11.00
N LEU A 33 -8.84 -9.94 11.17
CA LEU A 33 -9.96 -9.07 10.78
C LEU A 33 -10.23 -9.16 9.27
N ARG A 34 -9.18 -9.06 8.44
CA ARG A 34 -9.28 -9.25 6.98
C ARG A 34 -9.82 -10.64 6.64
N GLN A 35 -9.36 -11.68 7.29
CA GLN A 35 -9.83 -13.05 7.05
C GLN A 35 -11.32 -13.19 7.37
N LYS A 36 -11.81 -12.56 8.44
CA LYS A 36 -13.23 -12.53 8.80
C LYS A 36 -14.09 -11.89 7.70
N VAL A 37 -13.62 -10.81 7.08
CA VAL A 37 -14.29 -10.18 5.92
C VAL A 37 -14.33 -11.13 4.73
N ARG A 38 -13.21 -11.78 4.40
CA ARG A 38 -13.13 -12.75 3.30
C ARG A 38 -14.07 -13.95 3.49
N GLU A 39 -14.14 -14.49 4.69
CA GLU A 39 -15.03 -15.62 5.01
C GLU A 39 -16.48 -15.22 4.84
N ARG A 40 -16.89 -14.08 5.40
CA ARG A 40 -18.25 -13.58 5.23
C ARG A 40 -18.60 -13.36 3.76
N THR A 41 -17.68 -12.80 2.98
CA THR A 41 -17.92 -12.59 1.54
C THR A 41 -18.11 -13.93 0.82
N ARG A 42 -17.30 -14.95 1.13
CA ARG A 42 -17.49 -16.30 0.56
C ARG A 42 -18.86 -16.90 0.91
N ASP A 43 -19.29 -16.72 2.15
CA ASP A 43 -20.58 -17.25 2.64
C ASP A 43 -21.74 -16.60 1.91
N VAL A 44 -21.75 -15.26 1.79
CA VAL A 44 -22.79 -14.53 1.07
C VAL A 44 -22.86 -14.94 -0.41
N PHE A 45 -21.71 -15.05 -1.08
CA PHE A 45 -21.68 -15.52 -2.46
C PHE A 45 -22.13 -16.97 -2.61
N LYS A 46 -21.83 -17.84 -1.63
CA LYS A 46 -22.28 -19.23 -1.60
C LYS A 46 -23.81 -19.31 -1.45
N GLU A 47 -24.39 -18.52 -0.53
CA GLU A 47 -25.83 -18.43 -0.32
C GLU A 47 -26.55 -17.97 -1.61
N ALA A 48 -26.09 -16.89 -2.23
CA ALA A 48 -26.69 -16.36 -3.46
C ALA A 48 -26.59 -17.35 -4.63
N ARG A 49 -25.45 -18.04 -4.79
CA ARG A 49 -25.27 -19.07 -5.83
C ARG A 49 -26.19 -20.26 -5.63
N GLN A 50 -26.43 -20.68 -4.38
CA GLN A 50 -27.38 -21.75 -4.10
C GLN A 50 -28.77 -21.37 -4.55
N ILE A 51 -29.21 -20.13 -4.28
CA ILE A 51 -30.52 -19.64 -4.72
C ILE A 51 -30.60 -19.55 -6.25
N ALA A 52 -29.54 -19.07 -6.91
CA ALA A 52 -29.48 -19.06 -8.38
C ALA A 52 -29.53 -20.48 -8.98
N THR A 53 -28.91 -21.46 -8.33
CA THR A 53 -28.98 -22.88 -8.72
C THR A 53 -30.36 -23.44 -8.55
N ASP A 54 -31.04 -23.13 -7.45
CA ASP A 54 -32.41 -23.54 -7.22
C ASP A 54 -33.38 -22.90 -8.23
N ALA A 55 -33.16 -21.62 -8.56
CA ALA A 55 -33.95 -20.92 -9.60
C ALA A 55 -33.77 -21.53 -10.98
N ARG A 56 -32.59 -22.10 -11.28
CA ARG A 56 -32.36 -22.83 -12.54
C ARG A 56 -33.07 -24.18 -12.59
N ASN A 57 -33.01 -24.94 -11.51
CA ASN A 57 -33.44 -26.34 -11.46
C ASN A 57 -34.94 -26.49 -11.14
N GLN A 58 -35.55 -25.44 -10.62
CA GLN A 58 -36.95 -25.42 -10.18
C GLN A 58 -37.64 -24.21 -10.79
N THR A 59 -38.90 -24.31 -11.11
CA THR A 59 -39.72 -23.17 -11.53
C THR A 59 -40.02 -22.30 -10.28
N LEU A 60 -39.02 -21.56 -9.82
CA LEU A 60 -39.19 -20.63 -8.71
C LEU A 60 -39.91 -19.37 -9.18
N THR A 61 -40.82 -18.88 -8.37
CA THR A 61 -41.38 -17.54 -8.53
C THR A 61 -40.44 -16.50 -7.92
N LEU A 62 -40.58 -15.25 -8.33
CA LEU A 62 -39.82 -14.14 -7.72
C LEU A 62 -40.05 -14.06 -6.20
N GLU A 63 -41.26 -14.32 -5.71
CA GLU A 63 -41.59 -14.40 -4.31
C GLU A 63 -40.80 -15.50 -3.58
N SER A 64 -40.63 -16.66 -4.20
CA SER A 64 -39.82 -17.75 -3.64
C SER A 64 -38.35 -17.37 -3.54
N VAL A 65 -37.82 -16.64 -4.51
CA VAL A 65 -36.45 -16.11 -4.48
C VAL A 65 -36.30 -15.09 -3.34
N ARG A 66 -37.22 -14.15 -3.19
CA ARG A 66 -37.26 -13.17 -2.09
C ARG A 66 -37.25 -13.87 -0.74
N PHE A 67 -38.16 -14.81 -0.54
CA PHE A 67 -38.26 -15.55 0.71
C PHE A 67 -36.96 -16.29 1.04
N LYS A 68 -36.33 -16.96 0.07
CA LYS A 68 -35.05 -17.64 0.27
C LYS A 68 -33.94 -16.65 0.65
N LEU A 69 -33.86 -15.50 -0.01
CA LEU A 69 -32.85 -14.46 0.29
C LEU A 69 -33.01 -13.89 1.70
N GLU A 70 -34.22 -13.71 2.20
CA GLU A 70 -34.48 -13.24 3.58
C GLU A 70 -33.99 -14.22 4.66
N GLN A 71 -33.82 -15.49 4.34
CA GLN A 71 -33.25 -16.48 5.25
C GLN A 71 -31.69 -16.48 5.28
N THR A 72 -31.08 -15.65 4.45
CA THR A 72 -29.62 -15.51 4.31
C THR A 72 -29.11 -14.20 4.91
N ASN A 73 -27.81 -13.94 4.74
CA ASN A 73 -27.21 -12.66 5.11
C ASN A 73 -27.78 -11.46 4.34
N VAL A 74 -28.49 -11.68 3.24
CA VAL A 74 -29.14 -10.63 2.46
C VAL A 74 -30.20 -9.87 3.29
N ARG A 75 -30.72 -10.45 4.35
CA ARG A 75 -31.65 -9.78 5.30
C ARG A 75 -31.12 -8.47 5.86
N TYR A 76 -29.80 -8.25 5.87
CA TYR A 76 -29.18 -7.01 6.35
C TYR A 76 -29.14 -5.87 5.31
N LEU A 77 -29.51 -6.14 4.07
CA LEU A 77 -29.73 -5.09 3.07
C LEU A 77 -31.03 -4.32 3.34
N SER A 78 -31.13 -3.13 2.77
CA SER A 78 -32.40 -2.39 2.72
C SER A 78 -33.47 -3.20 1.97
N SER A 79 -34.75 -2.90 2.23
CA SER A 79 -35.85 -3.58 1.50
C SER A 79 -35.76 -3.36 0.00
N SER A 80 -35.36 -2.17 -0.45
CA SER A 80 -35.14 -1.85 -1.86
C SER A 80 -34.01 -2.67 -2.49
N ASP A 81 -32.87 -2.79 -1.78
CA ASP A 81 -31.70 -3.53 -2.27
C ASP A 81 -32.00 -5.04 -2.32
N ARG A 82 -32.74 -5.57 -1.32
CA ARG A 82 -33.20 -6.99 -1.33
C ARG A 82 -34.09 -7.29 -2.52
N GLU A 83 -35.02 -6.39 -2.80
CA GLU A 83 -35.90 -6.49 -3.98
C GLU A 83 -35.10 -6.51 -5.28
N THR A 84 -34.17 -5.55 -5.41
CA THR A 84 -33.28 -5.45 -6.59
C THR A 84 -32.45 -6.71 -6.75
N LEU A 85 -31.86 -7.23 -5.65
CA LEU A 85 -31.06 -8.45 -5.68
C LEU A 85 -31.91 -9.68 -6.07
N ALA A 86 -33.13 -9.79 -5.53
CA ALA A 86 -34.04 -10.89 -5.87
C ALA A 86 -34.39 -10.87 -7.36
N GLN A 87 -34.70 -9.70 -7.90
CA GLN A 87 -35.02 -9.53 -9.31
C GLN A 87 -33.83 -9.86 -10.21
N LEU A 88 -32.62 -9.37 -9.88
CA LEU A 88 -31.40 -9.65 -10.63
C LEU A 88 -31.06 -11.15 -10.65
N ILE A 89 -31.27 -11.89 -9.57
CA ILE A 89 -31.06 -13.34 -9.53
C ILE A 89 -32.16 -14.07 -10.33
N PHE A 90 -33.39 -13.61 -10.23
CA PHE A 90 -34.54 -14.24 -10.92
C PHE A 90 -34.46 -14.06 -12.42
N GLU A 91 -34.18 -12.85 -12.91
CA GLU A 91 -34.12 -12.47 -14.32
C GLU A 91 -32.75 -12.73 -14.97
N MET A 92 -31.80 -13.31 -14.25
CA MET A 92 -30.44 -13.55 -14.73
C MET A 92 -30.46 -14.41 -16.01
N GLU A 93 -29.81 -13.94 -17.06
CA GLU A 93 -29.64 -14.66 -18.30
C GLU A 93 -28.86 -15.97 -18.13
N ASP A 94 -29.09 -16.97 -18.99
CA ASP A 94 -28.51 -18.30 -18.82
C ASP A 94 -26.95 -18.30 -18.78
N VAL A 95 -26.30 -17.49 -19.64
CA VAL A 95 -24.84 -17.39 -19.69
C VAL A 95 -24.29 -16.79 -18.39
N ALA A 96 -24.90 -15.70 -17.93
CA ALA A 96 -24.53 -15.05 -16.67
C ALA A 96 -24.80 -15.98 -15.47
N ARG A 97 -25.90 -16.72 -15.50
CA ARG A 97 -26.28 -17.69 -14.47
C ARG A 97 -25.30 -18.85 -14.40
N ASP A 98 -24.88 -19.40 -15.52
CA ASP A 98 -23.88 -20.46 -15.61
C ASP A 98 -22.53 -20.03 -15.05
N ASP A 99 -22.12 -18.79 -15.32
CA ASP A 99 -20.94 -18.20 -14.77
C ASP A 99 -21.09 -17.98 -13.25
N PHE A 100 -22.23 -17.44 -12.82
CA PHE A 100 -22.47 -17.12 -11.41
C PHE A 100 -22.55 -18.38 -10.53
N ILE A 101 -23.20 -19.45 -10.98
CA ILE A 101 -23.29 -20.72 -10.23
C ILE A 101 -21.90 -21.33 -9.98
N LYS A 102 -20.99 -21.22 -10.94
CA LYS A 102 -19.62 -21.76 -10.86
C LYS A 102 -18.64 -20.78 -10.17
N PHE A 103 -19.08 -19.56 -9.95
CA PHE A 103 -18.28 -18.47 -9.50
C PHE A 103 -17.80 -18.64 -8.05
N GLN A 104 -16.53 -18.31 -7.80
CA GLN A 104 -15.98 -18.21 -6.45
C GLN A 104 -15.13 -16.94 -6.33
N PRO A 105 -15.48 -16.02 -5.42
CA PRO A 105 -14.68 -14.83 -5.21
C PRO A 105 -13.27 -15.20 -4.71
N ARG A 106 -12.28 -14.48 -5.20
CA ARG A 106 -10.87 -14.59 -4.78
C ARG A 106 -10.43 -13.26 -4.18
N PHE A 107 -9.40 -13.31 -3.36
CA PHE A 107 -9.00 -12.16 -2.58
C PHE A 107 -7.51 -11.91 -2.72
N TRP A 108 -7.16 -10.65 -2.89
CA TRP A 108 -5.78 -10.19 -2.95
C TRP A 108 -5.62 -8.94 -2.12
N THR A 109 -4.73 -8.99 -1.11
CA THR A 109 -4.39 -7.81 -0.32
C THR A 109 -3.52 -6.88 -1.14
N GLN A 110 -3.79 -5.60 -1.06
CA GLN A 110 -3.17 -4.53 -1.84
C GLN A 110 -2.63 -3.44 -0.92
N GLY A 111 -2.12 -2.36 -1.50
CA GLY A 111 -1.82 -1.13 -0.80
C GLY A 111 -0.71 -1.25 0.25
N SER A 112 -0.74 -0.35 1.20
CA SER A 112 0.35 -0.14 2.16
C SER A 112 0.62 -1.34 3.07
N PHE A 113 -0.39 -2.16 3.35
CA PHE A 113 -0.25 -3.38 4.14
C PHE A 113 0.54 -4.45 3.37
N GLN A 114 0.26 -4.60 2.06
CA GLN A 114 0.95 -5.54 1.18
C GLN A 114 2.39 -5.12 0.88
N TYR A 115 2.62 -3.82 0.70
CA TYR A 115 3.95 -3.27 0.34
C TYR A 115 4.91 -3.17 1.52
N ASP A 116 4.48 -3.52 2.74
CA ASP A 116 5.20 -3.28 3.99
C ASP A 116 5.55 -1.80 4.18
N THR A 117 4.56 -0.92 3.96
CA THR A 117 4.66 0.53 4.17
C THR A 117 3.54 1.11 5.04
N LEU A 118 2.72 0.26 5.65
CA LEU A 118 1.67 0.68 6.57
C LEU A 118 2.27 1.20 7.88
N ASN A 119 1.92 2.42 8.26
CA ASN A 119 2.34 3.05 9.52
C ASN A 119 1.26 2.97 10.60
N ARG A 120 1.68 2.94 11.86
CA ARG A 120 0.76 3.21 12.98
C ARG A 120 0.23 4.65 12.88
N PRO A 121 -1.07 4.86 13.14
CA PRO A 121 -1.68 6.20 13.16
C PRO A 121 -0.96 7.14 14.13
N PHE A 122 -0.96 8.43 13.81
CA PHE A 122 -0.39 9.49 14.65
C PHE A 122 -1.48 10.26 15.40
N HIS A 123 -2.46 10.78 14.68
CA HIS A 123 -3.59 11.49 15.28
C HIS A 123 -4.70 10.52 15.70
N PRO A 124 -5.52 10.89 16.71
CA PRO A 124 -6.62 10.03 17.19
C PRO A 124 -7.63 9.62 16.10
N GLY A 125 -7.86 10.46 15.09
CA GLY A 125 -8.80 10.20 14.00
C GLY A 125 -8.21 9.44 12.81
N GLN A 126 -6.90 9.17 12.81
CA GLN A 126 -6.27 8.41 11.73
C GLN A 126 -6.46 6.91 11.95
N GLU A 127 -6.67 6.20 10.87
CA GLU A 127 -6.89 4.76 10.85
C GLU A 127 -5.82 4.06 9.99
N MET A 128 -5.59 2.79 10.29
CA MET A 128 -4.82 1.90 9.43
C MET A 128 -5.73 1.42 8.30
N ASP A 129 -5.24 1.48 7.08
CA ASP A 129 -5.96 1.10 5.88
C ASP A 129 -5.49 -0.26 5.37
N ILE A 130 -6.43 -1.19 5.21
CA ILE A 130 -6.21 -2.49 4.60
C ILE A 130 -7.04 -2.56 3.33
N ASP A 131 -6.38 -2.50 2.19
CA ASP A 131 -7.01 -2.74 0.91
C ASP A 131 -7.04 -4.25 0.64
N ASP A 132 -8.22 -4.84 0.55
CA ASP A 132 -8.40 -6.28 0.30
C ASP A 132 -9.32 -6.52 -0.89
N GLY A 133 -8.76 -6.48 -2.09
CA GLY A 133 -9.50 -6.62 -3.33
C GLY A 133 -10.22 -7.97 -3.46
N THR A 134 -11.48 -7.92 -3.84
CA THR A 134 -12.28 -9.09 -4.20
C THR A 134 -12.28 -9.26 -5.71
N TYR A 135 -11.64 -10.31 -6.18
CA TYR A 135 -11.49 -10.62 -7.61
C TYR A 135 -12.52 -11.64 -8.07
N MET A 136 -13.17 -11.34 -9.17
CA MET A 136 -14.29 -12.06 -9.70
C MET A 136 -13.97 -12.60 -11.11
N PRO A 137 -13.49 -13.88 -11.19
CA PRO A 137 -13.23 -14.50 -12.48
C PRO A 137 -14.53 -14.81 -13.19
N MET A 138 -14.74 -14.18 -14.35
CA MET A 138 -15.98 -14.34 -15.14
C MET A 138 -15.70 -14.18 -16.62
N THR A 139 -16.69 -14.51 -17.43
CA THR A 139 -16.62 -14.21 -18.86
C THR A 139 -16.75 -12.70 -19.06
N VAL A 140 -15.85 -12.13 -19.86
CA VAL A 140 -15.83 -10.69 -20.19
C VAL A 140 -16.00 -10.57 -21.71
N PHE A 141 -17.05 -9.87 -22.15
CA PHE A 141 -17.34 -9.61 -23.55
C PHE A 141 -17.06 -8.14 -23.87
N GLU A 142 -16.19 -7.85 -24.83
CA GLU A 142 -15.90 -6.49 -25.29
C GLU A 142 -15.70 -5.48 -24.12
N SER A 143 -14.97 -5.90 -23.08
CA SER A 143 -14.75 -5.14 -21.83
C SER A 143 -15.96 -5.08 -20.87
N GLU A 144 -17.05 -5.78 -21.15
CA GLU A 144 -18.22 -5.87 -20.27
C GLU A 144 -18.27 -7.24 -19.57
N PRO A 145 -18.26 -7.29 -18.23
CA PRO A 145 -18.42 -8.53 -17.47
C PRO A 145 -19.78 -9.19 -17.68
N SER A 146 -19.80 -10.52 -17.79
CA SER A 146 -21.03 -11.31 -18.00
C SER A 146 -22.01 -11.24 -16.84
N ILE A 147 -21.51 -11.03 -15.61
CA ILE A 147 -22.33 -10.90 -14.41
C ILE A 147 -22.55 -9.42 -14.13
N GLY A 148 -23.80 -9.05 -13.86
CA GLY A 148 -24.19 -7.67 -13.67
C GLY A 148 -23.48 -6.97 -12.51
N HIS A 149 -22.97 -5.79 -12.77
CA HIS A 149 -22.27 -4.93 -11.82
C HIS A 149 -23.05 -4.71 -10.51
N THR A 150 -24.34 -4.39 -10.58
CA THR A 150 -25.19 -4.13 -9.41
C THR A 150 -25.34 -5.36 -8.51
N LEU A 151 -25.49 -6.55 -9.12
CA LEU A 151 -25.55 -7.81 -8.38
C LEU A 151 -24.30 -8.02 -7.51
N LEU A 152 -23.13 -7.84 -8.12
CA LEU A 152 -21.85 -8.08 -7.43
C LEU A 152 -21.62 -7.06 -6.31
N LEU A 153 -21.96 -5.79 -6.53
CA LEU A 153 -21.89 -4.76 -5.48
C LEU A 153 -22.81 -5.09 -4.31
N LEU A 154 -24.06 -5.46 -4.56
CA LEU A 154 -25.02 -5.79 -3.52
C LEU A 154 -24.57 -7.00 -2.69
N LEU A 155 -23.89 -7.99 -3.27
CA LEU A 155 -23.36 -9.13 -2.54
C LEU A 155 -22.18 -8.75 -1.64
N VAL A 156 -21.27 -7.89 -2.12
CA VAL A 156 -20.18 -7.35 -1.27
C VAL A 156 -20.76 -6.51 -0.15
N ASP A 157 -21.73 -5.64 -0.43
CA ASP A 157 -22.39 -4.81 0.57
C ASP A 157 -23.11 -5.65 1.62
N THR A 158 -23.80 -6.72 1.19
CA THR A 158 -24.39 -7.71 2.11
C THR A 158 -23.36 -8.25 3.08
N SER A 159 -22.17 -8.61 2.59
CA SER A 159 -21.10 -9.14 3.42
C SER A 159 -20.69 -8.15 4.51
N LEU A 160 -20.49 -6.88 4.15
CA LEU A 160 -20.02 -5.84 5.05
C LEU A 160 -21.12 -5.39 6.02
N LYS A 161 -22.36 -5.17 5.54
CA LYS A 161 -23.53 -4.81 6.37
C LYS A 161 -23.89 -5.92 7.38
N SER A 162 -23.73 -7.18 6.99
CA SER A 162 -23.93 -8.29 7.93
C SER A 162 -22.86 -8.32 9.02
N LEU A 163 -21.62 -7.98 8.71
CA LEU A 163 -20.55 -7.86 9.70
C LEU A 163 -20.77 -6.66 10.63
N GLU A 164 -21.22 -5.53 10.13
CA GLU A 164 -21.63 -4.37 10.92
C GLU A 164 -22.72 -4.77 11.93
N ALA A 165 -23.77 -5.43 11.46
CA ALA A 165 -24.91 -5.82 12.32
C ALA A 165 -24.54 -6.85 13.40
N GLU A 166 -23.52 -7.68 13.20
CA GLU A 166 -23.09 -8.73 14.14
C GLU A 166 -21.92 -8.33 15.03
N ASN A 167 -21.33 -7.15 14.83
CA ASN A 167 -20.17 -6.69 15.61
C ASN A 167 -20.38 -5.26 16.08
N ASP A 168 -20.59 -5.10 17.37
CA ASP A 168 -20.82 -3.80 18.01
C ASP A 168 -19.67 -2.81 17.68
N GLY A 169 -20.05 -1.62 17.25
CA GLY A 169 -19.14 -0.53 16.92
C GLY A 169 -18.44 -0.65 15.55
N TRP A 170 -18.72 -1.69 14.76
CA TRP A 170 -18.32 -1.72 13.37
C TRP A 170 -19.25 -0.83 12.54
N VAL A 171 -18.72 -0.19 11.50
CA VAL A 171 -19.50 0.75 10.67
C VAL A 171 -19.20 0.49 9.19
N TYR A 172 -20.26 0.22 8.42
CA TYR A 172 -20.19 0.15 6.96
C TYR A 172 -20.22 1.53 6.34
N GLU A 173 -19.35 1.80 5.39
CA GLU A 173 -19.37 3.00 4.56
C GLU A 173 -19.30 2.64 3.08
N GLU A 174 -20.12 3.28 2.29
CA GLU A 174 -20.07 3.20 0.84
C GLU A 174 -19.07 4.22 0.28
N LYS A 175 -18.10 3.76 -0.50
CA LYS A 175 -17.16 4.58 -1.26
C LYS A 175 -17.33 4.33 -2.75
N ASN A 176 -16.90 5.26 -3.59
CA ASN A 176 -17.09 5.10 -5.04
C ASN A 176 -16.40 3.82 -5.58
N THR A 177 -15.22 3.47 -5.07
CA THR A 177 -14.39 2.37 -5.57
C THR A 177 -14.46 1.10 -4.72
N CYS A 178 -15.12 1.15 -3.55
CA CYS A 178 -15.15 0.01 -2.63
C CYS A 178 -16.34 0.07 -1.66
N GLY A 179 -16.64 -1.04 -1.03
CA GLY A 179 -17.30 -1.07 0.27
C GLY A 179 -16.23 -0.98 1.36
N ARG A 180 -16.45 -0.20 2.40
CA ARG A 180 -15.55 -0.04 3.55
C ARG A 180 -16.20 -0.54 4.83
N ILE A 181 -15.48 -1.30 5.61
CA ILE A 181 -15.87 -1.60 7.00
C ILE A 181 -14.88 -0.97 7.97
N LYS A 182 -15.35 -0.04 8.78
CA LYS A 182 -14.58 0.61 9.84
C LYS A 182 -14.66 -0.18 11.13
N ILE A 183 -13.55 -0.30 11.81
CA ILE A 183 -13.40 -0.97 13.10
C ILE A 183 -12.73 0.01 14.08
N PRO A 184 -13.48 0.98 14.61
CA PRO A 184 -12.92 2.13 15.33
C PRO A 184 -12.07 1.76 16.55
N HIS A 185 -12.48 0.74 17.32
CA HIS A 185 -11.73 0.27 18.50
C HIS A 185 -10.36 -0.33 18.13
N GLU A 186 -10.15 -0.73 16.87
CA GLU A 186 -8.88 -1.18 16.31
C GLU A 186 -8.13 -0.10 15.55
N LYS A 187 -8.70 1.11 15.44
CA LYS A 187 -8.17 2.21 14.62
C LYS A 187 -7.82 1.75 13.20
N THR A 188 -8.71 0.98 12.60
CA THR A 188 -8.51 0.43 11.25
C THR A 188 -9.81 0.40 10.48
N HIS A 189 -9.68 0.41 9.17
CA HIS A 189 -10.75 0.04 8.25
C HIS A 189 -10.22 -0.93 7.19
N ILE A 190 -11.14 -1.66 6.58
CA ILE A 190 -10.85 -2.58 5.48
C ILE A 190 -11.66 -2.11 4.29
N ASP A 191 -10.98 -1.75 3.24
CA ASP A 191 -11.54 -1.44 1.93
C ASP A 191 -11.64 -2.70 1.09
N VAL A 192 -12.81 -2.93 0.53
CA VAL A 192 -13.11 -4.10 -0.29
C VAL A 192 -13.47 -3.63 -1.70
N PRO A 193 -12.48 -3.23 -2.51
CA PRO A 193 -12.70 -2.97 -3.93
C PRO A 193 -13.04 -4.27 -4.66
N MET A 194 -13.82 -4.15 -5.70
CA MET A 194 -14.33 -5.28 -6.46
C MET A 194 -13.82 -5.23 -7.90
N TYR A 195 -13.19 -6.31 -8.35
CA TYR A 195 -12.61 -6.43 -9.68
C TYR A 195 -13.22 -7.58 -10.45
N ALA A 196 -13.69 -7.30 -11.66
CA ALA A 196 -13.99 -8.32 -12.66
C ALA A 196 -12.72 -8.63 -13.46
N ILE A 197 -12.44 -9.91 -13.66
CA ILE A 197 -11.25 -10.38 -14.38
C ILE A 197 -11.62 -11.56 -15.31
N PRO A 198 -11.10 -11.63 -16.56
CA PRO A 198 -11.29 -12.77 -17.42
C PRO A 198 -10.80 -14.08 -16.78
N LYS A 199 -11.55 -15.17 -16.96
CA LYS A 199 -11.26 -16.48 -16.35
C LYS A 199 -9.85 -16.99 -16.65
N GLU A 200 -9.41 -16.85 -17.88
CA GLU A 200 -8.09 -17.32 -18.35
C GLU A 200 -6.96 -16.60 -17.62
N GLN A 201 -7.10 -15.29 -17.45
CA GLN A 201 -6.11 -14.47 -16.74
C GLN A 201 -6.12 -14.73 -15.24
N PHE A 202 -7.28 -15.09 -14.68
CA PHE A 202 -7.39 -15.42 -13.27
C PHE A 202 -6.60 -16.68 -12.92
N GLN A 203 -6.61 -17.71 -13.76
CA GLN A 203 -5.83 -18.94 -13.53
C GLN A 203 -4.33 -18.63 -13.44
N THR A 204 -3.82 -17.75 -14.29
CA THR A 204 -2.43 -17.32 -14.26
C THR A 204 -2.10 -16.57 -12.95
N LYS A 205 -2.97 -15.65 -12.51
CA LYS A 205 -2.81 -14.96 -11.22
C LYS A 205 -2.83 -15.93 -10.02
N GLN A 206 -3.70 -16.91 -10.03
CA GLN A 206 -3.81 -17.88 -8.95
C GLN A 206 -2.53 -18.72 -8.83
N THR A 207 -2.01 -19.26 -9.93
CA THR A 207 -0.80 -20.06 -9.96
C THR A 207 0.40 -19.27 -9.44
N ALA A 208 0.51 -18.01 -9.85
CA ALA A 208 1.60 -17.15 -9.40
C ALA A 208 1.46 -16.75 -7.91
N ALA A 209 0.23 -16.55 -7.41
CA ALA A 209 -0.02 -16.27 -5.99
C ALA A 209 0.31 -17.48 -5.10
N GLU A 210 -0.07 -18.66 -5.52
CA GLU A 210 0.24 -19.92 -4.82
C GLU A 210 1.75 -20.16 -4.80
N SER A 211 2.44 -19.94 -5.92
CA SER A 211 3.90 -20.06 -6.02
C SER A 211 4.61 -19.02 -5.12
N ALA A 212 4.16 -17.76 -5.09
CA ALA A 212 4.71 -16.74 -4.21
C ALA A 212 4.47 -17.04 -2.72
N HIS A 213 3.35 -17.68 -2.37
CA HIS A 213 3.07 -18.12 -1.01
C HIS A 213 3.97 -19.30 -0.58
N ILE A 214 4.22 -20.23 -1.47
CA ILE A 214 5.14 -21.35 -1.26
C ILE A 214 6.57 -20.81 -1.08
N ILE A 215 7.00 -19.86 -1.90
CA ILE A 215 8.31 -19.22 -1.80
C ILE A 215 8.44 -18.45 -0.47
N LYS A 216 7.46 -17.62 -0.08
CA LYS A 216 7.48 -16.93 1.22
C LYS A 216 7.48 -17.89 2.42
N SER A 217 6.91 -19.07 2.30
CA SER A 217 6.97 -20.10 3.34
C SER A 217 8.30 -20.88 3.31
N ALA A 218 8.95 -20.99 2.15
CA ALA A 218 10.27 -21.59 1.97
C ALA A 218 11.42 -20.62 2.29
N ASP A 219 11.25 -19.31 2.03
CA ASP A 219 12.22 -18.25 2.36
C ASP A 219 12.44 -18.07 3.87
N ALA A 220 11.55 -18.57 4.70
CA ALA A 220 11.85 -18.75 6.13
C ALA A 220 12.94 -19.81 6.38
N MET A 221 13.35 -20.56 5.36
CA MET A 221 14.34 -21.63 5.46
C MET A 221 15.50 -21.53 4.44
N PHE A 222 15.43 -20.64 3.43
CA PHE A 222 16.47 -20.51 2.40
C PHE A 222 16.67 -19.05 1.95
N GLU A 223 17.55 -18.35 2.58
CA GLU A 223 18.11 -17.06 2.15
C GLU A 223 19.19 -17.28 1.07
N SER A 224 18.87 -17.81 -0.05
CA SER A 224 19.65 -17.70 -1.29
C SER A 224 19.18 -18.75 -2.30
N LEU A 225 18.65 -18.30 -3.41
CA LEU A 225 19.00 -18.82 -4.75
C LEU A 225 18.00 -18.29 -5.82
N SER A 226 18.49 -17.52 -6.69
CA SER A 226 18.24 -17.25 -8.15
C SER A 226 17.06 -17.93 -8.88
N ALA A 227 15.89 -18.17 -8.29
CA ALA A 227 14.74 -18.72 -8.99
C ALA A 227 13.79 -17.64 -9.56
N ASN A 228 14.25 -16.39 -9.70
CA ASN A 228 13.38 -15.24 -10.00
C ASN A 228 13.20 -14.89 -11.49
N MET A 229 13.84 -15.60 -12.42
CA MET A 229 13.72 -15.23 -13.84
C MET A 229 12.53 -15.91 -14.55
N ASP A 230 12.24 -17.18 -14.27
CA ASP A 230 11.17 -17.90 -14.96
C ASP A 230 9.73 -17.56 -14.45
N MET A 231 9.63 -16.96 -13.25
CA MET A 231 8.34 -16.54 -12.69
C MET A 231 7.85 -15.18 -13.21
N ARG A 232 8.70 -14.39 -13.86
CA ARG A 232 8.31 -13.10 -14.43
C ARG A 232 7.37 -13.23 -15.63
N GLU A 233 7.56 -14.25 -16.47
CA GLU A 233 6.71 -14.47 -17.66
C GLU A 233 5.31 -14.99 -17.31
N ALA A 234 5.16 -15.71 -16.17
CA ALA A 234 3.86 -16.23 -15.73
C ALA A 234 2.91 -15.14 -15.16
N TYR A 235 3.40 -13.91 -15.01
CA TYR A 235 2.68 -12.81 -14.32
C TYR A 235 2.11 -11.74 -15.23
N LEU A 236 2.29 -11.83 -16.53
CA LEU A 236 1.73 -10.87 -17.48
C LEU A 236 0.23 -11.12 -17.67
N VAL A 237 -0.55 -10.70 -16.67
CA VAL A 237 -1.97 -10.38 -16.91
C VAL A 237 -1.99 -9.09 -17.70
N ASP A 238 -2.71 -9.09 -18.81
CA ASP A 238 -2.97 -7.88 -19.57
C ASP A 238 -3.71 -6.89 -18.65
N PRO A 239 -3.07 -5.79 -18.20
CA PRO A 239 -3.64 -4.88 -17.23
C PRO A 239 -4.93 -4.23 -17.74
N ASP A 240 -5.08 -4.11 -19.06
CA ASP A 240 -6.26 -3.52 -19.72
C ASP A 240 -7.54 -4.34 -19.54
N LYS A 241 -7.45 -5.52 -18.92
CA LYS A 241 -8.60 -6.43 -18.74
C LYS A 241 -9.05 -6.60 -17.28
N VAL A 242 -8.43 -5.93 -16.33
CA VAL A 242 -8.89 -5.91 -14.93
C VAL A 242 -9.81 -4.71 -14.74
N ASN A 243 -11.07 -4.98 -14.44
CA ASN A 243 -12.12 -3.97 -14.35
C ASN A 243 -12.53 -3.75 -12.89
N LEU A 244 -12.22 -2.56 -12.35
CA LEU A 244 -12.67 -2.10 -11.04
C LEU A 244 -14.11 -1.61 -11.14
N ALA A 245 -14.98 -2.09 -10.24
CA ALA A 245 -16.36 -1.61 -10.15
C ALA A 245 -16.43 -0.22 -9.50
N LEU A 246 -17.16 0.68 -10.15
CA LEU A 246 -17.43 2.04 -9.65
C LEU A 246 -18.90 2.19 -9.28
N ARG A 247 -19.20 2.81 -8.14
CA ARG A 247 -20.59 3.04 -7.71
C ARG A 247 -21.23 4.26 -8.34
N GLN A 248 -20.40 5.26 -8.65
CA GLN A 248 -20.84 6.57 -9.14
C GLN A 248 -20.11 6.93 -10.43
N GLY A 249 -20.73 7.76 -11.26
CA GLY A 249 -20.17 8.25 -12.50
C GLY A 249 -20.84 7.65 -13.73
N ALA A 250 -20.42 8.12 -14.91
CA ALA A 250 -20.96 7.65 -16.20
C ALA A 250 -20.50 6.23 -16.56
N ARG A 251 -19.34 5.81 -16.06
CA ARG A 251 -18.79 4.47 -16.27
C ARG A 251 -19.06 3.62 -15.03
N ARG A 252 -19.52 2.40 -15.22
CA ARG A 252 -19.69 1.40 -14.15
C ARG A 252 -18.40 0.65 -13.83
N TRP A 253 -17.52 0.54 -14.79
CA TRP A 253 -16.23 -0.14 -14.71
C TRP A 253 -15.11 0.80 -15.11
N SER A 254 -13.98 0.68 -14.44
CA SER A 254 -12.73 1.37 -14.77
C SER A 254 -11.62 0.35 -14.88
N ILE A 255 -10.77 0.47 -15.89
CA ILE A 255 -9.56 -0.33 -16.00
C ILE A 255 -8.65 0.07 -14.85
N SER A 256 -8.24 -0.90 -14.04
CA SER A 256 -7.32 -0.68 -12.92
C SER A 256 -6.81 -2.02 -12.41
N ASP A 257 -5.49 -2.24 -12.45
CA ASP A 257 -4.87 -3.41 -11.83
C ASP A 257 -3.88 -3.00 -10.72
N PRO A 258 -4.26 -3.15 -9.44
CA PRO A 258 -3.39 -2.83 -8.31
C PRO A 258 -2.06 -3.59 -8.31
N LYS A 259 -1.96 -4.69 -9.06
CA LYS A 259 -0.73 -5.48 -9.19
C LYS A 259 0.38 -4.69 -9.88
N ILE A 260 0.05 -3.80 -10.81
CA ILE A 260 1.02 -2.92 -11.48
C ILE A 260 1.78 -2.09 -10.44
N VAL A 261 1.06 -1.46 -9.52
CA VAL A 261 1.67 -0.63 -8.45
C VAL A 261 2.50 -1.49 -7.49
N GLU A 262 2.03 -2.70 -7.16
CA GLU A 262 2.78 -3.64 -6.32
C GLU A 262 4.10 -4.05 -6.98
N ASP A 263 4.05 -4.43 -8.25
CA ASP A 263 5.24 -4.87 -9.00
C ASP A 263 6.24 -3.74 -9.19
N TRP A 264 5.76 -2.57 -9.61
CA TRP A 264 6.57 -1.36 -9.72
C TRP A 264 7.31 -1.05 -8.41
N PHE A 265 6.62 -1.09 -7.27
CA PHE A 265 7.24 -0.76 -5.99
C PHE A 265 8.24 -1.83 -5.54
N ASN A 266 7.92 -3.12 -5.73
CA ASN A 266 8.83 -4.21 -5.41
C ASN A 266 10.09 -4.18 -6.29
N GLU A 267 9.96 -3.87 -7.57
CA GLU A 267 11.11 -3.69 -8.48
C GLU A 267 11.94 -2.47 -8.11
N SER A 268 11.30 -1.37 -7.75
CA SER A 268 11.99 -0.19 -7.22
C SER A 268 12.78 -0.52 -5.95
N CYS A 269 12.21 -1.32 -5.04
CA CYS A 269 12.93 -1.78 -3.85
C CYS A 269 14.13 -2.69 -4.18
N LYS A 270 14.04 -3.51 -5.23
CA LYS A 270 15.18 -4.34 -5.69
C LYS A 270 16.29 -3.47 -6.28
N ARG A 271 15.94 -2.45 -7.07
CA ARG A 271 16.86 -1.57 -7.78
C ARG A 271 17.53 -0.56 -6.85
N ILE A 272 16.75 0.14 -6.02
CA ILE A 272 17.21 1.20 -5.12
C ILE A 272 17.81 0.61 -3.83
N GLY A 273 17.18 -0.44 -3.29
CA GLY A 273 17.56 -1.10 -2.05
C GLY A 273 16.44 -1.13 -1.00
N GLY A 274 16.58 -2.00 0.00
CA GLY A 274 15.57 -2.22 1.04
C GLY A 274 15.24 -0.99 1.90
N HIS A 275 16.13 -0.01 1.97
CA HIS A 275 15.90 1.25 2.69
C HIS A 275 14.80 2.11 2.07
N LEU A 276 14.44 1.91 0.78
CA LEU A 276 13.34 2.62 0.14
C LEU A 276 12.04 2.50 0.93
N ARG A 277 11.70 1.31 1.44
CA ARG A 277 10.49 1.11 2.27
C ARG A 277 10.53 1.98 3.52
N SER A 278 11.68 2.09 4.16
CA SER A 278 11.85 2.95 5.35
C SER A 278 11.69 4.42 5.02
N ILE A 279 12.29 4.89 3.93
CA ILE A 279 12.14 6.29 3.47
C ILE A 279 10.68 6.62 3.16
N CYS A 280 9.97 5.73 2.43
CA CYS A 280 8.53 5.92 2.19
C CYS A 280 7.71 5.99 3.48
N ARG A 281 8.02 5.15 4.48
CA ARG A 281 7.39 5.22 5.81
C ARG A 281 7.67 6.55 6.51
N PHE A 282 8.91 7.05 6.44
CA PHE A 282 9.27 8.34 7.05
C PHE A 282 8.54 9.49 6.37
N MET A 283 8.42 9.48 5.05
CA MET A 283 7.67 10.50 4.32
C MET A 283 6.17 10.47 4.64
N LYS A 284 5.58 9.28 4.78
CA LYS A 284 4.21 9.13 5.28
C LYS A 284 4.08 9.63 6.72
N ALA A 285 5.04 9.33 7.59
CA ALA A 285 5.05 9.81 8.97
C ALA A 285 5.16 11.36 9.06
N TRP A 286 5.96 11.97 8.18
CA TRP A 286 6.01 13.42 8.01
C TRP A 286 4.65 13.97 7.61
N ARG A 287 4.03 13.42 6.55
CA ARG A 287 2.68 13.83 6.15
C ARG A 287 1.69 13.73 7.31
N ASP A 288 1.66 12.59 7.99
CA ASP A 288 0.72 12.34 9.08
C ASP A 288 0.94 13.29 10.28
N ALA A 289 2.14 13.81 10.47
CA ALA A 289 2.44 14.81 11.49
C ALA A 289 2.07 16.24 11.09
N GLN A 290 2.05 16.54 9.78
CA GLN A 290 1.72 17.87 9.27
C GLN A 290 0.22 18.06 9.01
N TRP A 291 -0.50 17.01 8.70
CA TRP A 291 -1.93 17.05 8.38
C TRP A 291 -2.70 15.98 9.15
N GLU A 292 -3.72 16.40 9.86
CA GLU A 292 -4.69 15.47 10.44
C GLU A 292 -5.56 14.85 9.33
N VAL A 293 -5.97 15.70 8.37
CA VAL A 293 -6.73 15.30 7.18
C VAL A 293 -6.15 16.01 5.95
N GLY A 294 -6.02 15.28 4.86
CA GLY A 294 -5.48 15.80 3.61
C GLY A 294 -3.96 15.57 3.50
N GLY A 295 -3.26 16.50 2.82
CA GLY A 295 -1.86 16.32 2.44
C GLY A 295 -1.70 15.49 1.17
N PRO A 296 -0.45 15.19 0.75
CA PRO A 296 -0.17 14.39 -0.43
C PRO A 296 -0.60 12.93 -0.23
N SER A 297 -1.06 12.27 -1.29
CA SER A 297 -1.41 10.85 -1.22
C SER A 297 -0.19 9.97 -0.93
N SER A 298 -0.42 8.79 -0.35
CA SER A 298 0.69 7.85 -0.09
C SER A 298 1.41 7.45 -1.37
N ILE A 299 0.65 7.22 -2.45
CA ILE A 299 1.24 6.81 -3.73
C ILE A 299 2.02 7.95 -4.38
N SER A 300 1.56 9.20 -4.32
CA SER A 300 2.31 10.34 -4.84
C SER A 300 3.64 10.56 -4.10
N LEU A 301 3.65 10.39 -2.77
CA LEU A 301 4.90 10.42 -1.99
C LEU A 301 5.85 9.27 -2.37
N MET A 302 5.33 8.06 -2.53
CA MET A 302 6.13 6.90 -2.93
C MET A 302 6.74 7.10 -4.32
N ALA A 303 5.94 7.55 -5.30
CA ALA A 303 6.41 7.82 -6.66
C ALA A 303 7.51 8.90 -6.67
N ALA A 304 7.30 10.01 -5.98
CA ALA A 304 8.31 11.06 -5.88
C ALA A 304 9.61 10.57 -5.22
N VAL A 305 9.53 9.78 -4.15
CA VAL A 305 10.72 9.20 -3.48
C VAL A 305 11.45 8.25 -4.41
N VAL A 306 10.74 7.39 -5.15
CA VAL A 306 11.35 6.48 -6.14
C VAL A 306 12.06 7.29 -7.23
N ASN A 307 11.41 8.29 -7.82
CA ASN A 307 12.00 9.13 -8.86
C ASN A 307 13.29 9.83 -8.39
N ILE A 308 13.29 10.34 -7.15
CA ILE A 308 14.47 10.98 -6.57
C ILE A 308 15.61 9.97 -6.40
N LEU A 309 15.34 8.83 -5.76
CA LEU A 309 16.37 7.85 -5.42
C LEU A 309 16.87 7.04 -6.61
N ASP A 310 16.11 6.93 -7.68
CA ASP A 310 16.56 6.36 -8.95
C ASP A 310 17.56 7.28 -9.68
N ARG A 311 17.34 8.59 -9.57
CA ARG A 311 18.14 9.58 -10.31
C ARG A 311 19.38 10.03 -9.55
N GLU A 312 19.29 10.15 -8.24
CA GLU A 312 20.32 10.76 -7.41
C GLU A 312 21.18 9.72 -6.69
N ALA A 313 22.50 9.92 -6.70
CA ALA A 313 23.42 9.09 -5.92
C ALA A 313 23.15 9.24 -4.42
N HIS A 314 22.97 8.14 -3.71
CA HIS A 314 22.70 8.11 -2.29
C HIS A 314 23.31 6.85 -1.63
N ASN A 315 23.41 6.87 -0.30
CA ASN A 315 23.87 5.72 0.48
C ASN A 315 22.72 5.19 1.35
N GLY A 316 22.25 3.99 1.09
CA GLY A 316 21.16 3.36 1.85
C GLY A 316 21.46 3.12 3.33
N GLN A 317 22.73 3.15 3.76
CA GLN A 317 23.13 3.08 5.15
C GLN A 317 23.17 4.47 5.83
N ASP A 318 23.23 5.55 5.07
CA ASP A 318 23.13 6.92 5.55
C ASP A 318 21.70 7.46 5.39
N LEU A 319 20.83 7.11 6.33
CA LEU A 319 19.44 7.57 6.34
C LEU A 319 19.34 9.08 6.60
N THR A 320 20.29 9.65 7.37
CA THR A 320 20.37 11.10 7.60
C THR A 320 20.58 11.85 6.29
N GLY A 321 21.59 11.44 5.51
CA GLY A 321 21.89 12.04 4.20
C GLY A 321 20.77 11.79 3.19
N THR A 322 20.24 10.56 3.13
CA THR A 322 19.15 10.19 2.20
C THR A 322 17.87 10.98 2.48
N MET A 323 17.49 11.15 3.75
CA MET A 323 16.30 11.93 4.12
C MET A 323 16.46 13.42 3.78
N LYS A 324 17.65 13.99 3.96
CA LYS A 324 17.94 15.37 3.54
C LYS A 324 17.88 15.52 2.01
N LEU A 325 18.43 14.56 1.27
CA LEU A 325 18.34 14.53 -0.19
C LEU A 325 16.88 14.52 -0.66
N VAL A 326 16.07 13.61 -0.12
CA VAL A 326 14.64 13.52 -0.44
C VAL A 326 13.93 14.83 -0.06
N ALA A 327 14.13 15.36 1.14
CA ALA A 327 13.49 16.59 1.60
C ALA A 327 13.83 17.81 0.70
N ARG A 328 15.05 17.89 0.21
CA ARG A 328 15.51 18.95 -0.71
C ARG A 328 14.83 18.89 -2.06
N LEU A 329 14.68 17.69 -2.64
CA LEU A 329 14.23 17.52 -4.01
C LEU A 329 12.71 17.33 -4.15
N LEU A 330 12.05 16.89 -3.09
CA LEU A 330 10.64 16.59 -3.07
C LEU A 330 9.74 17.74 -3.58
N PRO A 331 9.96 19.02 -3.18
CA PRO A 331 9.13 20.11 -3.69
C PRO A 331 9.20 20.25 -5.21
N ASN A 332 10.37 20.04 -5.81
CA ASN A 332 10.56 20.14 -7.27
C ASN A 332 9.85 18.98 -7.99
N GLU A 333 9.92 17.75 -7.46
CA GLU A 333 9.15 16.63 -8.02
C GLU A 333 7.66 16.97 -8.07
N PHE A 334 7.11 17.48 -6.96
CA PHE A 334 5.69 17.86 -6.90
C PHE A 334 5.35 19.07 -7.78
N CYS A 335 6.25 20.02 -7.99
CA CYS A 335 6.06 21.11 -8.95
C CYS A 335 6.05 20.61 -10.42
N ASN A 336 6.83 19.60 -10.73
CA ASN A 336 6.83 18.99 -12.07
C ASN A 336 5.57 18.17 -12.37
N GLY A 337 4.83 17.78 -11.34
CA GLY A 337 3.72 16.84 -11.42
C GLY A 337 4.17 15.41 -11.20
N ILE A 338 3.34 14.64 -10.48
CA ILE A 338 3.64 13.23 -10.16
C ILE A 338 2.78 12.33 -11.03
N GLU A 339 3.44 11.56 -11.88
CA GLU A 339 2.80 10.53 -12.69
C GLU A 339 2.43 9.30 -11.84
N SER A 340 1.40 8.59 -12.27
CA SER A 340 1.07 7.28 -11.71
C SER A 340 2.08 6.23 -12.18
N PRO A 341 2.47 5.29 -11.32
CA PRO A 341 3.20 4.10 -11.76
C PRO A 341 2.32 3.13 -12.58
N ASP A 342 1.01 3.31 -12.58
CA ASP A 342 0.06 2.66 -13.48
C ASP A 342 -0.12 3.55 -14.70
N ASP A 343 0.41 3.15 -15.84
CA ASP A 343 0.37 3.86 -17.11
C ASP A 343 -1.02 3.87 -17.75
N THR A 344 -1.97 3.11 -17.22
CA THR A 344 -3.39 3.19 -17.60
C THR A 344 -4.12 4.37 -16.95
N ASP A 345 -3.51 5.01 -15.93
CA ASP A 345 -4.06 6.20 -15.28
C ASP A 345 -3.86 7.44 -16.16
N GLU A 346 -4.93 8.01 -16.66
CA GLU A 346 -4.91 9.22 -17.49
C GLU A 346 -4.55 10.49 -16.70
N LYS A 347 -4.59 10.44 -15.36
CA LYS A 347 -4.42 11.63 -14.50
C LYS A 347 -3.18 11.52 -13.64
N LEU A 348 -2.47 12.64 -13.54
CA LEU A 348 -1.38 12.77 -12.57
C LEU A 348 -1.88 12.53 -11.14
N LEU A 349 -1.08 11.83 -10.34
CA LEU A 349 -1.31 11.68 -8.89
C LEU A 349 -1.23 13.01 -8.15
N PHE A 350 -0.44 13.94 -8.68
CA PHE A 350 -0.39 15.33 -8.23
C PHE A 350 -0.11 16.21 -9.44
N PRO A 351 -0.88 17.29 -9.67
CA PRO A 351 -0.74 18.12 -10.86
C PRO A 351 0.56 18.89 -10.89
N ALA A 352 0.98 19.33 -12.09
CA ALA A 352 2.09 20.26 -12.23
C ALA A 352 1.75 21.66 -11.67
N GLU A 353 2.78 22.45 -11.31
CA GLU A 353 2.65 23.74 -10.59
C GLU A 353 1.70 24.73 -11.28
N SER A 354 1.69 24.77 -12.60
CA SER A 354 0.77 25.63 -13.38
C SER A 354 -0.72 25.37 -13.06
N ASN A 355 -1.04 24.18 -12.62
CA ASN A 355 -2.40 23.74 -12.32
C ASN A 355 -2.69 23.62 -10.81
N HIS A 356 -1.77 24.06 -9.94
CA HIS A 356 -1.97 23.99 -8.50
C HIS A 356 -3.08 24.90 -8.01
N ASN A 357 -4.02 24.33 -7.28
CA ASN A 357 -4.96 25.09 -6.45
C ASN A 357 -4.28 25.57 -5.15
N VAL A 358 -4.99 26.31 -4.32
CA VAL A 358 -4.46 26.87 -3.06
C VAL A 358 -3.96 25.77 -2.12
N HIS A 359 -4.71 24.67 -1.99
CA HIS A 359 -4.33 23.55 -1.12
C HIS A 359 -3.04 22.86 -1.59
N GLN A 360 -2.90 22.63 -2.89
CA GLN A 360 -1.70 22.02 -3.48
C GLN A 360 -0.46 22.90 -3.32
N ARG A 361 -0.60 24.23 -3.45
CA ARG A 361 0.49 25.17 -3.14
C ARG A 361 0.91 25.09 -1.67
N THR A 362 -0.05 25.01 -0.74
CA THR A 362 0.24 24.83 0.69
C THR A 362 0.99 23.53 0.95
N ILE A 363 0.65 22.43 0.25
CA ILE A 363 1.37 21.15 0.35
C ILE A 363 2.84 21.34 -0.05
N VAL A 364 3.11 21.97 -1.20
CA VAL A 364 4.48 22.19 -1.69
C VAL A 364 5.27 23.12 -0.76
N GLU A 365 4.65 24.18 -0.23
CA GLU A 365 5.30 25.07 0.76
C GLU A 365 5.66 24.30 2.04
N THR A 366 4.79 23.42 2.51
CA THR A 366 5.08 22.56 3.67
C THR A 366 6.24 21.61 3.39
N MET A 367 6.34 21.07 2.16
CA MET A 367 7.49 20.25 1.74
C MET A 367 8.81 21.04 1.78
N ARG A 368 8.81 22.30 1.34
CA ARG A 368 10.00 23.19 1.42
C ARG A 368 10.45 23.41 2.86
N SER A 369 9.54 23.36 3.82
CA SER A 369 9.88 23.49 5.23
C SER A 369 10.59 22.27 5.82
N LEU A 370 10.40 21.07 5.25
CA LEU A 370 10.99 19.83 5.75
C LEU A 370 12.52 19.89 5.70
N GLU A 371 13.10 20.26 4.56
CA GLU A 371 14.57 20.38 4.44
C GLU A 371 15.13 21.31 5.52
N ARG A 372 14.52 22.49 5.69
CA ARG A 372 14.95 23.45 6.70
C ARG A 372 14.91 22.87 8.11
N ILE A 373 13.82 22.17 8.47
CA ILE A 373 13.70 21.53 9.78
C ILE A 373 14.84 20.51 10.01
N LEU A 374 15.15 19.68 9.00
CA LEU A 374 16.23 18.69 9.10
C LEU A 374 17.60 19.34 9.26
N LEU A 375 17.91 20.41 8.52
CA LEU A 375 19.16 21.16 8.61
C LEU A 375 19.27 21.89 9.96
N ASP A 376 18.19 22.49 10.44
CA ASP A 376 18.13 23.15 11.74
C ASP A 376 18.32 22.16 12.91
N ALA A 377 17.76 20.95 12.77
CA ALA A 377 18.00 19.87 13.73
C ALA A 377 19.47 19.44 13.74
N GLU A 378 20.09 19.26 12.56
CA GLU A 378 21.49 18.87 12.42
C GLU A 378 22.44 19.88 13.06
N SER A 379 22.11 21.18 12.99
CA SER A 379 22.96 22.29 13.50
C SER A 379 22.61 22.74 14.91
N SER A 380 21.77 22.04 15.65
CA SER A 380 21.31 22.38 16.98
C SER A 380 22.46 22.43 18.00
N ARG A 381 22.29 23.19 19.08
CA ARG A 381 23.30 23.37 20.12
C ARG A 381 23.42 22.17 21.08
N SER A 382 22.30 21.47 21.28
CA SER A 382 22.26 20.27 22.12
C SER A 382 21.51 19.14 21.43
N ARG A 383 21.68 17.93 21.92
CA ARG A 383 21.00 16.72 21.48
C ARG A 383 19.47 16.79 21.69
N GLU A 384 19.07 17.37 22.81
CA GLU A 384 17.69 17.57 23.20
C GLU A 384 17.01 18.61 22.27
N GLU A 385 17.71 19.68 21.90
CA GLU A 385 17.24 20.63 20.91
C GLU A 385 17.13 20.00 19.55
N ALA A 386 18.09 19.17 19.13
CA ALA A 386 18.06 18.43 17.88
C ALA A 386 16.85 17.48 17.82
N LEU A 387 16.58 16.75 18.92
CA LEU A 387 15.41 15.87 19.02
C LEU A 387 14.11 16.66 18.93
N ARG A 388 14.00 17.78 19.61
CA ARG A 388 12.80 18.62 19.56
C ARG A 388 12.51 19.08 18.12
N LYS A 389 13.53 19.58 17.42
CA LYS A 389 13.38 20.08 16.04
C LYS A 389 13.04 18.98 15.07
N ILE A 390 13.70 17.81 15.10
CA ILE A 390 13.36 16.72 14.17
C ILE A 390 11.96 16.16 14.46
N ASN A 391 11.49 16.22 15.69
CA ASN A 391 10.14 15.84 16.06
C ASN A 391 9.07 16.82 15.51
N ASP A 392 9.44 18.07 15.16
CA ASP A 392 8.54 18.98 14.45
C ASP A 392 8.23 18.46 13.04
N ALA A 393 9.14 17.69 12.41
CA ALA A 393 8.89 17.06 11.12
C ALA A 393 8.05 15.77 11.25
N PHE A 394 8.38 14.88 12.21
CA PHE A 394 7.81 13.53 12.25
C PHE A 394 6.85 13.27 13.42
N GLY A 395 6.48 14.32 14.15
CA GLY A 395 5.71 14.22 15.39
C GLY A 395 6.58 13.70 16.56
N LYS A 396 6.07 13.81 17.77
CA LYS A 396 6.77 13.38 19.01
C LYS A 396 6.70 11.86 19.19
N ARG A 397 7.14 11.11 18.17
CA ARG A 397 7.13 9.63 18.19
C ARG A 397 8.37 9.06 18.89
N VAL A 398 9.51 9.75 18.77
CA VAL A 398 10.80 9.38 19.39
C VAL A 398 11.06 10.33 20.55
N THR A 399 11.37 9.77 21.72
CA THR A 399 11.62 10.53 22.96
C THR A 399 13.03 10.36 23.48
N ASN A 400 13.79 9.41 22.94
CA ASN A 400 15.15 9.09 23.38
C ASN A 400 16.18 9.93 22.63
N ALA A 401 16.67 11.02 23.25
CA ALA A 401 17.69 11.88 22.67
C ALA A 401 19.05 11.19 22.48
N SER A 402 19.36 10.10 23.20
CA SER A 402 20.63 9.38 23.06
C SER A 402 20.84 8.73 21.69
N LEU A 403 19.75 8.57 20.91
CA LEU A 403 19.81 8.09 19.53
C LEU A 403 20.43 9.09 18.56
N ILE A 404 20.54 10.36 18.95
CA ILE A 404 21.17 11.41 18.16
C ILE A 404 22.65 11.49 18.58
N THR A 405 23.54 11.21 17.65
CA THR A 405 24.97 11.17 17.90
C THR A 405 25.70 12.38 17.29
N SER A 406 26.78 12.84 17.88
CA SER A 406 27.57 13.93 17.30
C SER A 406 28.41 13.39 16.15
N ILE A 407 28.38 14.08 15.01
CA ILE A 407 29.38 13.90 13.96
C ILE A 407 30.63 14.61 14.48
N SER A 408 31.57 13.87 15.09
CA SER A 408 32.89 14.41 15.32
C SER A 408 33.56 14.60 13.97
N ALA A 409 34.02 15.82 13.66
CA ALA A 409 35.00 15.97 12.61
C ALA A 409 36.15 15.03 12.99
N ALA A 410 36.40 14.00 12.18
CA ALA A 410 37.57 13.15 12.41
C ALA A 410 38.79 14.09 12.54
N PRO A 411 39.55 14.02 13.62
CA PRO A 411 40.75 14.82 13.68
C PRO A 411 41.58 14.41 12.48
N ALA A 412 42.09 15.41 11.72
CA ALA A 412 42.91 15.18 10.51
C ALA A 412 44.17 14.34 10.79
N PHE A 413 44.36 13.84 12.02
CA PHE A 413 45.50 13.12 12.52
C PHE A 413 45.19 11.75 13.16
N GLN A 414 44.05 11.13 12.90
CA GLN A 414 43.78 9.75 13.38
C GLN A 414 44.28 8.63 12.46
N SER A 415 44.82 8.93 11.27
CA SER A 415 45.72 8.02 10.60
C SER A 415 47.10 8.18 11.21
N SER A 416 47.59 7.18 11.94
CA SER A 416 49.03 7.10 12.24
C SER A 416 49.78 7.38 10.94
N PRO A 417 50.78 8.30 10.94
CA PRO A 417 51.56 8.51 9.73
C PRO A 417 52.09 7.14 9.31
N SER A 418 51.93 6.79 8.03
CA SER A 418 52.53 5.57 7.50
C SER A 418 53.98 5.56 7.94
N GLN A 419 54.40 4.48 8.64
CA GLN A 419 55.79 4.33 9.03
C GLN A 419 56.61 4.61 7.79
N GLY A 420 57.43 5.68 7.84
CA GLY A 420 58.31 6.04 6.76
C GLY A 420 59.18 4.83 6.46
N GLN A 421 59.23 4.42 5.20
CA GLN A 421 60.14 3.37 4.79
C GLN A 421 61.54 3.74 5.29
N ALA A 422 62.18 2.81 6.01
CA ALA A 422 63.54 2.97 6.46
C ALA A 422 64.39 3.39 5.25
N SER A 423 65.19 4.44 5.40
CA SER A 423 66.05 4.95 4.35
C SER A 423 66.92 3.81 3.81
N VAL A 424 66.79 3.53 2.53
CA VAL A 424 67.65 2.55 1.84
C VAL A 424 69.05 3.14 1.84
N LYS A 425 70.01 2.52 2.57
CA LYS A 425 71.41 2.86 2.49
C LYS A 425 71.89 2.55 1.10
N ILE A 426 72.30 3.57 0.37
CA ILE A 426 72.97 3.43 -0.92
C ILE A 426 74.40 2.89 -0.66
N ASN A 427 74.66 1.62 -0.95
CA ASN A 427 75.91 0.94 -0.73
C ASN A 427 76.83 0.91 -1.99
N THR A 428 76.73 1.93 -2.80
CA THR A 428 77.68 2.04 -3.95
C THR A 428 78.39 3.37 -3.88
N THR A 429 79.68 3.35 -3.55
CA THR A 429 80.64 4.41 -3.80
C THR A 429 80.81 4.53 -5.31
N MET A 430 80.50 5.73 -5.88
CA MET A 430 80.99 6.05 -7.23
C MET A 430 82.50 6.27 -7.15
N VAL A 431 83.25 5.45 -7.88
CA VAL A 431 84.66 5.69 -8.17
C VAL A 431 84.66 6.57 -9.45
N SER A 432 85.10 7.83 -9.29
CA SER A 432 85.37 8.72 -10.42
C SER A 432 86.74 8.34 -11.01
N GLY A 433 86.76 7.98 -12.28
CA GLY A 433 87.95 7.92 -13.10
C GLY A 433 88.06 9.17 -13.94
#